data_f43f582958f26d02171f5c4bfb60e26e
#
_entry.id   f43f582958f26d02171f5c4bfb60e26e
#
_cell.length_a   1.000
_cell.length_b   1.000
_cell.length_c   1.000
_cell.angle_alpha   90.00
_cell.angle_beta   90.00
_cell.angle_gamma   90.00
#
_symmetry.space_group_name_H-M   'P 1'
#
loop_
_entity.id
_entity.type
_entity.pdbx_description
1 polymer ?
#
loop_
_entity_poly.entity_id
_entity_poly.type
_entity_poly.pdbx_seq_one_letter_code
_entity_poly.pdbx_strand_id
1 'polypeptide(L)'
;PFSAANHSIHRRTIMTELHIHLDGSLRPETIWELAAEQGLPMPAADVSALRTLMEAPVPCGSLSEYLSRFALPMTCLQQADALERVAWELTEELAKEGMTYCELRFAPQLSTKKGMTQAQAAEAVIRGVKRGMKEFPAIRVGLLLCCMRGEGPECERANLETLELAAGLLAGGVVCGVDLAGAEEVYDTGMFRDLFSRAARYGLPYTIHAGEADGPDSVKKALDMGARRIGHGIAAARDERLMEELARYGIPLEVCITSNVQTKAAPSLKDHPIRRLYDAGVHVTLNTDNRTVSATTLSREIALAKAAFGFTDQDVERMEEYARGGAFLCL
;
A
#
# COMPACT_ATOMS: atom_id res chain seq x y z
N PRO A 1 -33.85 27.58 -34.70
CA PRO A 1 -33.39 27.43 -33.33
C PRO A 1 -32.75 26.05 -33.19
N PHE A 2 -31.43 26.01 -33.30
CA PHE A 2 -30.67 24.78 -33.09
C PHE A 2 -30.44 24.62 -31.60
N SER A 3 -31.05 23.60 -31.02
CA SER A 3 -30.79 23.15 -29.65
C SER A 3 -29.38 22.56 -29.60
N ALA A 4 -28.48 23.24 -28.91
CA ALA A 4 -27.18 22.72 -28.58
C ALA A 4 -27.37 21.62 -27.49
N ALA A 5 -27.30 20.37 -27.90
CA ALA A 5 -27.24 19.26 -27.00
C ALA A 5 -25.89 19.35 -26.23
N ASN A 6 -25.99 19.72 -24.95
CA ASN A 6 -24.88 19.64 -24.00
C ASN A 6 -24.47 18.17 -23.85
N HIS A 7 -23.51 17.73 -24.65
CA HIS A 7 -22.78 16.51 -24.37
C HIS A 7 -21.82 16.82 -23.23
N SER A 8 -22.28 16.63 -21.99
CA SER A 8 -21.38 16.49 -20.85
C SER A 8 -20.59 15.21 -21.10
N ILE A 9 -19.42 15.37 -21.67
CA ILE A 9 -18.39 14.31 -21.65
C ILE A 9 -18.14 14.06 -20.16
N HIS A 10 -18.72 13.00 -19.60
CA HIS A 10 -18.29 12.47 -18.33
C HIS A 10 -16.81 12.11 -18.52
N ARG A 11 -15.91 13.02 -18.12
CA ARG A 11 -14.50 12.65 -17.92
C ARG A 11 -14.55 11.47 -16.98
N ARG A 12 -14.19 10.27 -17.45
CA ARG A 12 -13.93 9.13 -16.58
C ARG A 12 -12.93 9.64 -15.56
N THR A 13 -13.35 9.70 -14.30
CA THR A 13 -12.46 10.06 -13.20
C THR A 13 -11.32 9.06 -13.23
N ILE A 14 -10.12 9.51 -13.48
CA ILE A 14 -8.92 8.67 -13.42
C ILE A 14 -8.74 8.36 -11.93
N MET A 15 -8.80 7.09 -11.54
CA MET A 15 -8.60 6.67 -10.16
C MET A 15 -7.21 6.05 -10.02
N THR A 16 -6.41 6.65 -9.15
CA THR A 16 -5.00 6.26 -8.90
C THR A 16 -4.82 5.94 -7.42
N GLU A 17 -4.23 4.79 -7.12
CA GLU A 17 -3.90 4.40 -5.76
C GLU A 17 -2.46 3.89 -5.66
N LEU A 18 -1.70 4.43 -4.70
CA LEU A 18 -0.26 4.20 -4.59
C LEU A 18 0.13 3.31 -3.41
N HIS A 19 -0.84 2.93 -2.54
CA HIS A 19 -0.56 2.21 -1.31
C HIS A 19 -1.60 1.12 -1.04
N ILE A 20 -1.36 -0.07 -1.61
CA ILE A 20 -2.21 -1.25 -1.44
C ILE A 20 -1.31 -2.45 -1.14
N HIS A 21 -1.45 -3.06 0.03
CA HIS A 21 -0.79 -4.32 0.36
C HIS A 21 -1.58 -5.50 -0.21
N LEU A 22 -0.91 -6.36 -0.97
CA LEU A 22 -1.51 -7.57 -1.53
C LEU A 22 -2.00 -8.51 -0.43
N ASP A 23 -1.15 -8.76 0.57
CA ASP A 23 -1.39 -9.66 1.69
C ASP A 23 -2.45 -9.16 2.69
N GLY A 24 -2.76 -7.87 2.68
CA GLY A 24 -3.86 -7.26 3.44
C GLY A 24 -5.16 -7.05 2.66
N SER A 25 -5.20 -7.46 1.38
CA SER A 25 -6.31 -7.19 0.46
C SER A 25 -6.89 -8.47 -0.18
N LEU A 26 -6.90 -9.57 0.58
CA LEU A 26 -7.28 -10.89 0.12
C LEU A 26 -8.77 -11.16 0.34
N ARG A 27 -9.44 -11.82 -0.61
CA ARG A 27 -10.82 -12.29 -0.45
C ARG A 27 -10.89 -13.37 0.63
N PRO A 28 -11.74 -13.25 1.65
CA PRO A 28 -11.92 -14.33 2.63
C PRO A 28 -12.34 -15.64 1.99
N GLU A 29 -13.16 -15.60 0.93
CA GLU A 29 -13.58 -16.74 0.14
C GLU A 29 -12.39 -17.50 -0.45
N THR A 30 -11.42 -16.76 -1.01
CA THR A 30 -10.19 -17.32 -1.59
C THR A 30 -9.29 -17.94 -0.52
N ILE A 31 -9.15 -17.28 0.63
CA ILE A 31 -8.37 -17.84 1.75
C ILE A 31 -9.01 -19.12 2.28
N TRP A 32 -10.34 -19.17 2.33
CA TRP A 32 -11.09 -20.38 2.70
C TRP A 32 -10.80 -21.54 1.75
N GLU A 33 -10.87 -21.29 0.44
CA GLU A 33 -10.61 -22.30 -0.60
C GLU A 33 -9.14 -22.76 -0.58
N LEU A 34 -8.19 -21.82 -0.55
CA LEU A 34 -6.76 -22.13 -0.51
C LEU A 34 -6.36 -22.93 0.73
N ALA A 35 -6.97 -22.64 1.89
CA ALA A 35 -6.71 -23.41 3.09
C ALA A 35 -7.20 -24.85 2.95
N ALA A 36 -8.39 -25.06 2.38
CA ALA A 36 -8.93 -26.38 2.10
C ALA A 36 -8.07 -27.16 1.09
N GLU A 37 -7.68 -26.54 -0.01
CA GLU A 37 -6.81 -27.11 -1.05
C GLU A 37 -5.42 -27.51 -0.50
N GLN A 38 -4.88 -26.70 0.41
CA GLN A 38 -3.56 -26.93 1.02
C GLN A 38 -3.61 -27.80 2.27
N GLY A 39 -4.78 -28.24 2.72
CA GLY A 39 -4.97 -29.03 3.95
C GLY A 39 -4.56 -28.28 5.22
N LEU A 40 -4.71 -26.94 5.24
CA LEU A 40 -4.38 -26.09 6.36
C LEU A 40 -5.54 -26.02 7.37
N PRO A 41 -5.26 -25.99 8.68
CA PRO A 41 -6.30 -25.80 9.68
C PRO A 41 -6.95 -24.43 9.53
N MET A 42 -8.28 -24.39 9.57
CA MET A 42 -9.06 -23.16 9.50
C MET A 42 -9.74 -22.90 10.86
N PRO A 43 -9.40 -21.79 11.56
CA PRO A 43 -9.96 -21.49 12.87
C PRO A 43 -11.34 -20.82 12.82
N ALA A 44 -12.03 -20.90 11.68
CA ALA A 44 -13.34 -20.34 11.43
C ALA A 44 -14.35 -21.45 11.05
N ALA A 45 -15.62 -21.28 11.39
CA ALA A 45 -16.67 -22.23 11.07
C ALA A 45 -17.19 -22.07 9.61
N ASP A 46 -17.07 -20.88 9.08
CA ASP A 46 -17.49 -20.50 7.71
C ASP A 46 -16.72 -19.25 7.23
N VAL A 47 -16.97 -18.84 5.99
CA VAL A 47 -16.32 -17.66 5.36
C VAL A 47 -16.66 -16.36 6.09
N SER A 48 -17.87 -16.22 6.66
CA SER A 48 -18.26 -15.03 7.40
C SER A 48 -17.46 -14.89 8.72
N ALA A 49 -17.28 -16.00 9.44
CA ALA A 49 -16.42 -16.05 10.62
C ALA A 49 -14.94 -15.79 10.24
N LEU A 50 -14.47 -16.34 9.12
CA LEU A 50 -13.13 -16.07 8.61
C LEU A 50 -12.93 -14.58 8.29
N ARG A 51 -13.90 -13.95 7.64
CA ARG A 51 -13.88 -12.49 7.37
C ARG A 51 -13.65 -11.69 8.65
N THR A 52 -14.38 -12.01 9.72
CA THR A 52 -14.20 -11.35 11.02
C THR A 52 -12.81 -11.54 11.61
N LEU A 53 -12.14 -12.67 11.33
CA LEU A 53 -10.78 -12.92 11.77
C LEU A 53 -9.74 -12.18 10.92
N MET A 54 -10.06 -11.87 9.67
CA MET A 54 -9.18 -11.14 8.73
C MET A 54 -9.33 -9.62 8.85
N GLU A 55 -10.49 -9.12 9.27
CA GLU A 55 -10.74 -7.70 9.45
C GLU A 55 -10.19 -7.20 10.80
N ALA A 56 -9.71 -5.96 10.83
CA ALA A 56 -9.32 -5.30 12.08
C ALA A 56 -10.54 -5.11 12.97
N PRO A 57 -10.44 -5.38 14.28
CA PRO A 57 -11.58 -5.21 15.18
C PRO A 57 -11.95 -3.73 15.32
N VAL A 58 -13.20 -3.48 15.72
CA VAL A 58 -13.68 -2.14 16.02
C VAL A 58 -14.15 -2.10 17.48
N PRO A 59 -13.41 -1.42 18.38
CA PRO A 59 -12.17 -0.68 18.17
C PRO A 59 -10.94 -1.60 18.03
N CYS A 60 -9.98 -1.21 17.20
CA CYS A 60 -8.65 -1.80 17.19
C CYS A 60 -7.73 -1.03 18.14
N GLY A 61 -6.91 -1.73 18.91
CA GLY A 61 -6.15 -1.15 20.02
C GLY A 61 -4.73 -0.67 19.66
N SER A 62 -4.11 -1.24 18.62
CA SER A 62 -2.70 -0.96 18.27
C SER A 62 -2.36 -1.43 16.85
N LEU A 63 -1.21 -0.95 16.33
CA LEU A 63 -0.61 -1.48 15.11
C LEU A 63 -0.34 -2.99 15.23
N SER A 64 0.17 -3.46 16.37
CA SER A 64 0.45 -4.89 16.60
C SER A 64 -0.82 -5.76 16.50
N GLU A 65 -1.95 -5.30 17.06
CA GLU A 65 -3.24 -5.98 16.93
C GLU A 65 -3.73 -5.98 15.47
N TYR A 66 -3.57 -4.88 14.76
CA TYR A 66 -3.86 -4.77 13.33
C TYR A 66 -3.03 -5.76 12.51
N LEU A 67 -1.70 -5.78 12.70
CA LEU A 67 -0.79 -6.67 12.00
C LEU A 67 -1.05 -8.16 12.30
N SER A 68 -1.66 -8.50 13.44
CA SER A 68 -2.02 -9.89 13.75
C SER A 68 -3.01 -10.51 12.75
N ARG A 69 -3.76 -9.68 11.99
CA ARG A 69 -4.74 -10.13 10.98
C ARG A 69 -4.10 -10.78 9.77
N PHE A 70 -2.83 -10.53 9.52
CA PHE A 70 -2.07 -11.11 8.41
C PHE A 70 -1.62 -12.55 8.68
N ALA A 71 -1.54 -12.97 9.93
CA ALA A 71 -0.95 -14.25 10.30
C ALA A 71 -1.63 -15.44 9.61
N LEU A 72 -2.96 -15.48 9.59
CA LEU A 72 -3.73 -16.56 8.98
C LEU A 72 -3.65 -16.54 7.44
N PRO A 73 -3.94 -15.44 6.73
CA PRO A 73 -3.79 -15.36 5.28
C PRO A 73 -2.39 -15.73 4.80
N MET A 74 -1.34 -15.27 5.49
CA MET A 74 0.05 -15.56 5.14
C MET A 74 0.38 -17.06 5.17
N THR A 75 -0.33 -17.89 5.94
CA THR A 75 -0.13 -19.35 5.89
C THR A 75 -0.52 -19.96 4.55
N CYS A 76 -1.51 -19.37 3.85
CA CYS A 76 -1.99 -19.79 2.54
C CYS A 76 -1.08 -19.30 1.40
N LEU A 77 -0.32 -18.20 1.61
CA LEU A 77 0.51 -17.56 0.59
C LEU A 77 1.94 -18.12 0.50
N GLN A 78 2.11 -19.40 0.80
CA GLN A 78 3.42 -20.09 0.74
C GLN A 78 3.59 -20.94 -0.52
N GLN A 79 2.73 -20.75 -1.53
CA GLN A 79 2.77 -21.46 -2.81
C GLN A 79 2.60 -20.48 -3.97
N ALA A 80 3.27 -20.73 -5.07
CA ALA A 80 3.28 -19.84 -6.24
C ALA A 80 1.87 -19.66 -6.85
N ASP A 81 1.10 -20.73 -6.95
CA ASP A 81 -0.25 -20.69 -7.51
C ASP A 81 -1.21 -19.84 -6.66
N ALA A 82 -1.06 -19.89 -5.34
CA ALA A 82 -1.83 -19.07 -4.43
C ALA A 82 -1.50 -17.58 -4.61
N LEU A 83 -0.21 -17.23 -4.70
CA LEU A 83 0.24 -15.85 -4.94
C LEU A 83 -0.23 -15.32 -6.31
N GLU A 84 -0.12 -16.14 -7.36
CA GLU A 84 -0.60 -15.78 -8.70
C GLU A 84 -2.11 -15.52 -8.69
N ARG A 85 -2.89 -16.39 -8.04
CA ARG A 85 -4.34 -16.28 -7.92
C ARG A 85 -4.74 -14.98 -7.20
N VAL A 86 -4.21 -14.72 -6.02
CA VAL A 86 -4.62 -13.54 -5.25
C VAL A 86 -4.20 -12.23 -5.91
N ALA A 87 -3.06 -12.21 -6.60
CA ALA A 87 -2.62 -11.03 -7.35
C ALA A 87 -3.52 -10.75 -8.56
N TRP A 88 -3.97 -11.79 -9.26
CA TRP A 88 -4.96 -11.67 -10.32
C TRP A 88 -6.31 -11.19 -9.80
N GLU A 89 -6.82 -11.79 -8.71
CA GLU A 89 -8.10 -11.42 -8.10
C GLU A 89 -8.13 -9.97 -7.63
N LEU A 90 -7.05 -9.49 -7.00
CA LEU A 90 -6.96 -8.10 -6.58
C LEU A 90 -6.92 -7.15 -7.79
N THR A 91 -6.18 -7.50 -8.84
CA THR A 91 -6.17 -6.71 -10.09
C THR A 91 -7.56 -6.65 -10.73
N GLU A 92 -8.31 -7.77 -10.73
CA GLU A 92 -9.70 -7.84 -11.20
C GLU A 92 -10.61 -6.91 -10.39
N GLU A 93 -10.53 -6.92 -9.07
CA GLU A 93 -11.35 -6.08 -8.19
C GLU A 93 -11.10 -4.60 -8.45
N LEU A 94 -9.84 -4.20 -8.48
CA LEU A 94 -9.44 -2.81 -8.73
C LEU A 94 -9.92 -2.34 -10.11
N ALA A 95 -9.81 -3.18 -11.13
CA ALA A 95 -10.32 -2.87 -12.47
C ALA A 95 -11.85 -2.71 -12.50
N LYS A 96 -12.59 -3.57 -11.79
CA LYS A 96 -14.06 -3.50 -11.67
C LYS A 96 -14.53 -2.25 -10.90
N GLU A 97 -13.71 -1.75 -9.97
CA GLU A 97 -13.96 -0.47 -9.29
C GLU A 97 -13.67 0.75 -10.17
N GLY A 98 -13.08 0.56 -11.33
CA GLY A 98 -12.77 1.64 -12.27
C GLY A 98 -11.39 2.26 -12.06
N MET A 99 -10.50 1.60 -11.32
CA MET A 99 -9.11 2.02 -11.18
C MET A 99 -8.42 2.02 -12.54
N THR A 100 -7.64 3.06 -12.80
CA THR A 100 -6.84 3.18 -14.02
C THR A 100 -5.36 2.91 -13.77
N TYR A 101 -4.91 3.20 -12.55
CA TYR A 101 -3.55 2.90 -12.11
C TYR A 101 -3.52 2.56 -10.62
N CYS A 102 -2.73 1.57 -10.25
CA CYS A 102 -2.41 1.31 -8.85
C CYS A 102 -1.00 0.72 -8.69
N GLU A 103 -0.44 0.91 -7.49
CA GLU A 103 0.80 0.27 -7.07
C GLU A 103 0.50 -0.70 -5.92
N LEU A 104 0.55 -2.00 -6.23
CA LEU A 104 0.47 -3.05 -5.24
C LEU A 104 1.83 -3.23 -4.58
N ARG A 105 1.84 -3.61 -3.32
CA ARG A 105 3.06 -3.96 -2.59
C ARG A 105 2.91 -5.26 -1.82
N PHE A 106 3.99 -6.01 -1.72
CA PHE A 106 4.08 -7.20 -0.88
C PHE A 106 5.55 -7.53 -0.55
N ALA A 107 5.77 -8.29 0.52
CA ALA A 107 7.09 -8.74 0.95
C ALA A 107 7.35 -10.18 0.48
N PRO A 108 8.12 -10.43 -0.60
CA PRO A 108 8.35 -11.77 -1.12
C PRO A 108 9.04 -12.68 -0.09
N GLN A 109 9.87 -12.12 0.79
CA GLN A 109 10.54 -12.83 1.87
C GLN A 109 9.58 -13.52 2.87
N LEU A 110 8.34 -13.04 2.99
CA LEU A 110 7.33 -13.63 3.88
C LEU A 110 6.67 -14.89 3.30
N SER A 111 6.87 -15.17 2.01
CA SER A 111 6.30 -16.33 1.29
C SER A 111 7.30 -17.47 1.08
N THR A 112 8.40 -17.51 1.83
CA THR A 112 9.50 -18.49 1.62
C THR A 112 9.49 -19.67 2.58
N LYS A 113 8.55 -19.72 3.54
CA LYS A 113 8.56 -20.70 4.65
C LYS A 113 8.39 -22.16 4.22
N LYS A 114 7.84 -22.40 3.02
CA LYS A 114 7.68 -23.76 2.44
C LYS A 114 8.68 -24.06 1.33
N GLY A 115 9.80 -23.33 1.27
CA GLY A 115 10.91 -23.59 0.34
C GLY A 115 10.84 -22.82 -0.98
N MET A 116 9.81 -21.98 -1.21
CA MET A 116 9.78 -21.06 -2.31
C MET A 116 10.85 -19.96 -2.11
N THR A 117 11.55 -19.56 -3.17
CA THR A 117 12.47 -18.41 -3.13
C THR A 117 11.72 -17.09 -3.26
N GLN A 118 12.33 -15.98 -2.88
CA GLN A 118 11.76 -14.65 -3.10
C GLN A 118 11.51 -14.38 -4.59
N ALA A 119 12.41 -14.84 -5.46
CA ALA A 119 12.25 -14.72 -6.91
C ALA A 119 11.01 -15.46 -7.41
N GLN A 120 10.79 -16.70 -6.97
CA GLN A 120 9.58 -17.47 -7.32
C GLN A 120 8.30 -16.81 -6.83
N ALA A 121 8.31 -16.23 -5.61
CA ALA A 121 7.18 -15.49 -5.07
C ALA A 121 6.86 -14.24 -5.90
N ALA A 122 7.88 -13.44 -6.22
CA ALA A 122 7.72 -12.24 -7.04
C ALA A 122 7.23 -12.57 -8.46
N GLU A 123 7.80 -13.59 -9.11
CA GLU A 123 7.38 -14.05 -10.43
C GLU A 123 5.91 -14.50 -10.44
N ALA A 124 5.46 -15.20 -9.40
CA ALA A 124 4.06 -15.62 -9.27
C ALA A 124 3.12 -14.41 -9.20
N VAL A 125 3.42 -13.43 -8.35
CA VAL A 125 2.63 -12.18 -8.27
C VAL A 125 2.64 -11.44 -9.59
N ILE A 126 3.80 -11.32 -10.26
CA ILE A 126 3.92 -10.68 -11.58
C ILE A 126 3.05 -11.38 -12.63
N ARG A 127 2.98 -12.74 -12.64
CA ARG A 127 2.10 -13.47 -13.55
C ARG A 127 0.63 -13.15 -13.29
N GLY A 128 0.20 -13.13 -12.03
CA GLY A 128 -1.16 -12.78 -11.64
C GLY A 128 -1.54 -11.36 -12.08
N VAL A 129 -0.69 -10.38 -11.79
CA VAL A 129 -0.86 -8.98 -12.22
C VAL A 129 -0.93 -8.87 -13.76
N LYS A 130 0.00 -9.49 -14.49
CA LYS A 130 0.01 -9.47 -15.97
C LYS A 130 -1.24 -10.10 -16.56
N ARG A 131 -1.72 -11.20 -15.97
CA ARG A 131 -2.97 -11.84 -16.37
C ARG A 131 -4.14 -10.89 -16.15
N GLY A 132 -4.24 -10.25 -14.97
CA GLY A 132 -5.29 -9.28 -14.67
C GLY A 132 -5.28 -8.09 -15.63
N MET A 133 -4.12 -7.47 -15.88
CA MET A 133 -4.00 -6.37 -16.86
C MET A 133 -4.35 -6.80 -18.31
N LYS A 134 -4.11 -8.05 -18.68
CA LYS A 134 -4.49 -8.57 -19.99
C LYS A 134 -6.00 -8.72 -20.12
N GLU A 135 -6.67 -9.19 -19.06
CA GLU A 135 -8.13 -9.36 -19.02
C GLU A 135 -8.86 -8.02 -18.84
N PHE A 136 -8.24 -7.07 -18.15
CA PHE A 136 -8.77 -5.73 -17.87
C PHE A 136 -7.82 -4.64 -18.36
N PRO A 137 -7.74 -4.38 -19.67
CA PRO A 137 -6.70 -3.50 -20.27
C PRO A 137 -6.83 -2.01 -19.91
N ALA A 138 -7.90 -1.62 -19.20
CA ALA A 138 -8.09 -0.25 -18.73
C ALA A 138 -7.29 0.07 -17.45
N ILE A 139 -6.83 -0.95 -16.70
CA ILE A 139 -5.99 -0.77 -15.51
C ILE A 139 -4.53 -1.02 -15.83
N ARG A 140 -3.66 -0.23 -15.22
CA ARG A 140 -2.22 -0.47 -15.18
C ARG A 140 -1.79 -0.67 -13.72
N VAL A 141 -1.00 -1.71 -13.47
CA VAL A 141 -0.57 -2.09 -12.12
C VAL A 141 0.95 -2.07 -12.05
N GLY A 142 1.49 -1.29 -11.13
CA GLY A 142 2.89 -1.37 -10.67
C GLY A 142 3.00 -2.29 -9.45
N LEU A 143 4.17 -2.86 -9.23
CA LEU A 143 4.47 -3.71 -8.09
C LEU A 143 5.68 -3.18 -7.34
N LEU A 144 5.53 -2.94 -6.04
CA LEU A 144 6.61 -2.64 -5.11
C LEU A 144 6.98 -3.90 -4.32
N LEU A 145 8.26 -4.21 -4.22
CA LEU A 145 8.74 -5.27 -3.34
C LEU A 145 9.10 -4.68 -1.98
N CYS A 146 8.46 -5.16 -0.91
CA CYS A 146 8.70 -4.65 0.43
C CYS A 146 9.94 -5.28 1.06
N CYS A 147 10.88 -4.45 1.47
CA CYS A 147 11.81 -4.77 2.54
C CYS A 147 11.07 -4.70 3.86
N MET A 148 11.47 -5.53 4.82
CA MET A 148 10.78 -5.61 6.10
C MET A 148 11.62 -5.01 7.23
N ARG A 149 10.96 -4.27 8.10
CA ARG A 149 11.57 -3.85 9.37
C ARG A 149 11.88 -5.07 10.22
N GLY A 150 13.06 -5.10 10.77
CA GLY A 150 13.60 -6.18 11.58
C GLY A 150 15.08 -5.93 11.86
N GLU A 151 15.70 -6.82 12.60
CA GLU A 151 17.11 -6.73 12.98
C GLU A 151 17.83 -8.07 12.77
N GLY A 152 19.15 -8.00 12.77
CA GLY A 152 20.03 -9.13 12.67
C GLY A 152 20.34 -9.60 11.25
N PRO A 153 21.37 -10.47 11.11
CA PRO A 153 21.94 -10.82 9.78
C PRO A 153 20.95 -11.52 8.83
N GLU A 154 19.95 -12.18 9.37
CA GLU A 154 18.93 -12.88 8.56
C GLU A 154 17.99 -11.89 7.91
N CYS A 155 17.51 -10.89 8.66
CA CYS A 155 16.69 -9.81 8.13
C CYS A 155 17.47 -8.98 7.09
N GLU A 156 18.71 -8.62 7.39
CA GLU A 156 19.57 -7.86 6.47
C GLU A 156 19.76 -8.61 5.14
N ARG A 157 20.07 -9.90 5.20
CA ARG A 157 20.23 -10.74 4.00
C ARG A 157 18.95 -10.83 3.19
N ALA A 158 17.79 -11.06 3.86
CA ALA A 158 16.51 -11.14 3.17
C ALA A 158 16.13 -9.81 2.49
N ASN A 159 16.38 -8.69 3.14
CA ASN A 159 16.14 -7.36 2.56
C ASN A 159 17.09 -7.06 1.38
N LEU A 160 18.36 -7.46 1.47
CA LEU A 160 19.29 -7.32 0.35
C LEU A 160 18.86 -8.15 -0.86
N GLU A 161 18.43 -9.40 -0.66
CA GLU A 161 17.86 -10.25 -1.71
C GLU A 161 16.63 -9.58 -2.35
N THR A 162 15.73 -8.99 -1.55
CA THR A 162 14.57 -8.24 -2.04
C THR A 162 14.99 -7.07 -2.94
N LEU A 163 16.01 -6.28 -2.54
CA LEU A 163 16.51 -5.17 -3.35
C LEU A 163 17.14 -5.62 -4.68
N GLU A 164 17.98 -6.64 -4.62
CA GLU A 164 18.66 -7.20 -5.82
C GLU A 164 17.62 -7.76 -6.79
N LEU A 165 16.61 -8.45 -6.27
CA LEU A 165 15.49 -8.95 -7.06
C LEU A 165 14.70 -7.82 -7.71
N ALA A 166 14.35 -6.77 -6.95
CA ALA A 166 13.64 -5.61 -7.49
C ALA A 166 14.44 -4.93 -8.61
N ALA A 167 15.75 -4.76 -8.42
CA ALA A 167 16.64 -4.18 -9.43
C ALA A 167 16.69 -5.03 -10.71
N GLY A 168 16.78 -6.35 -10.58
CA GLY A 168 16.75 -7.27 -11.72
C GLY A 168 15.43 -7.29 -12.49
N LEU A 169 14.32 -7.02 -11.82
CA LEU A 169 12.97 -7.05 -12.40
C LEU A 169 12.47 -5.68 -12.90
N LEU A 170 13.17 -4.58 -12.59
CA LEU A 170 12.73 -3.22 -12.94
C LEU A 170 12.48 -3.04 -14.44
N ALA A 171 13.36 -3.55 -15.27
CA ALA A 171 13.23 -3.47 -16.74
C ALA A 171 12.01 -4.23 -17.29
N GLY A 172 11.41 -5.13 -16.51
CA GLY A 172 10.23 -5.92 -16.90
C GLY A 172 8.92 -5.13 -16.93
N GLY A 173 8.91 -3.88 -16.45
CA GLY A 173 7.79 -2.93 -16.54
C GLY A 173 6.58 -3.21 -15.64
N VAL A 174 6.69 -4.17 -14.71
CA VAL A 174 5.69 -4.42 -13.65
C VAL A 174 6.26 -4.02 -12.30
N VAL A 175 7.44 -4.55 -11.91
CA VAL A 175 8.12 -4.07 -10.71
C VAL A 175 8.58 -2.64 -10.97
N CYS A 176 8.18 -1.71 -10.10
CA CYS A 176 8.42 -0.29 -10.28
C CYS A 176 9.22 0.35 -9.14
N GLY A 177 9.50 -0.38 -8.07
CA GLY A 177 10.25 0.14 -6.94
C GLY A 177 10.22 -0.77 -5.72
N VAL A 178 10.63 -0.23 -4.60
CA VAL A 178 10.64 -0.92 -3.30
C VAL A 178 10.01 -0.06 -2.22
N ASP A 179 9.64 -0.71 -1.12
CA ASP A 179 9.11 -0.10 0.09
C ASP A 179 9.82 -0.64 1.33
N LEU A 180 9.69 0.05 2.45
CA LEU A 180 10.03 -0.44 3.78
C LEU A 180 8.74 -0.53 4.60
N ALA A 181 8.34 -1.74 4.99
CA ALA A 181 7.13 -2.00 5.76
C ALA A 181 7.42 -2.74 7.08
N GLY A 182 6.44 -2.86 7.95
CA GLY A 182 6.51 -3.58 9.22
C GLY A 182 6.49 -2.67 10.44
N ALA A 183 6.86 -3.18 11.61
CA ALA A 183 6.69 -2.54 12.92
C ALA A 183 7.62 -1.32 13.10
N GLU A 184 7.13 -0.14 12.71
CA GLU A 184 7.86 1.13 12.82
C GLU A 184 8.17 1.47 14.28
N GLU A 185 7.25 1.18 15.18
CA GLU A 185 7.38 1.44 16.63
C GLU A 185 8.53 0.65 17.29
N VAL A 186 8.97 -0.45 16.66
CA VAL A 186 10.02 -1.33 17.18
C VAL A 186 11.37 -1.05 16.52
N TYR A 187 11.36 -0.80 15.20
CA TYR A 187 12.57 -0.68 14.39
C TYR A 187 12.66 0.70 13.75
N ASP A 188 13.56 1.53 14.29
CA ASP A 188 13.78 2.90 13.84
C ASP A 188 14.09 2.98 12.34
N THR A 189 13.49 3.95 11.65
CA THR A 189 13.67 4.16 10.21
C THR A 189 15.14 4.35 9.82
N GLY A 190 15.93 5.00 10.66
CA GLY A 190 17.37 5.24 10.42
C GLY A 190 18.23 3.98 10.36
N MET A 191 17.78 2.86 10.94
CA MET A 191 18.49 1.56 10.85
C MET A 191 18.64 1.06 9.40
N PHE A 192 17.78 1.49 8.50
CA PHE A 192 17.74 1.04 7.10
C PHE A 192 18.49 1.97 6.13
N ARG A 193 19.26 2.93 6.61
CA ARG A 193 20.01 3.91 5.79
C ARG A 193 20.91 3.22 4.75
N ASP A 194 21.67 2.23 5.16
CA ASP A 194 22.59 1.52 4.27
C ASP A 194 21.83 0.71 3.20
N LEU A 195 20.69 0.14 3.56
CA LEU A 195 19.80 -0.58 2.64
C LEU A 195 19.32 0.36 1.52
N PHE A 196 18.77 1.52 1.89
CA PHE A 196 18.26 2.49 0.90
C PHE A 196 19.36 3.24 0.14
N SER A 197 20.57 3.37 0.71
CA SER A 197 21.75 3.78 -0.05
C SER A 197 22.08 2.80 -1.17
N ARG A 198 21.85 1.51 -0.99
CA ARG A 198 22.00 0.49 -2.05
C ARG A 198 20.86 0.58 -3.06
N ALA A 199 19.60 0.76 -2.62
CA ALA A 199 18.45 0.97 -3.50
C ALA A 199 18.69 2.14 -4.46
N ALA A 200 19.18 3.27 -3.94
CA ALA A 200 19.54 4.44 -4.74
C ALA A 200 20.65 4.13 -5.78
N ARG A 201 21.68 3.36 -5.41
CA ARG A 201 22.74 2.93 -6.37
C ARG A 201 22.21 2.01 -7.46
N TYR A 202 21.20 1.21 -7.20
CA TYR A 202 20.51 0.39 -8.20
C TYR A 202 19.53 1.19 -9.07
N GLY A 203 19.32 2.49 -8.76
CA GLY A 203 18.37 3.34 -9.47
C GLY A 203 16.89 3.00 -9.16
N LEU A 204 16.64 2.25 -8.08
CA LEU A 204 15.29 1.89 -7.65
C LEU A 204 14.57 3.12 -7.07
N PRO A 205 13.38 3.46 -7.53
CA PRO A 205 12.49 4.35 -6.79
C PRO A 205 12.02 3.64 -5.50
N TYR A 206 11.79 4.41 -4.44
CA TYR A 206 11.26 3.85 -3.20
C TYR A 206 10.36 4.81 -2.46
N THR A 207 9.41 4.22 -1.76
CA THR A 207 8.62 4.78 -0.69
C THR A 207 9.08 4.16 0.64
N ILE A 208 8.78 4.78 1.76
CA ILE A 208 9.11 4.26 3.10
C ILE A 208 7.92 4.54 4.00
N HIS A 209 7.36 3.51 4.64
CA HIS A 209 6.43 3.70 5.75
C HIS A 209 7.16 4.46 6.85
N ALA A 210 6.71 5.67 7.15
CA ALA A 210 7.31 6.51 8.17
C ALA A 210 6.30 7.49 8.74
N GLY A 211 6.31 7.69 10.06
CA GLY A 211 5.37 8.57 10.73
C GLY A 211 3.95 8.03 10.81
N GLU A 212 3.79 6.72 10.84
CA GLU A 212 2.58 6.02 11.22
C GLU A 212 2.60 5.71 12.72
N ALA A 213 3.56 4.90 13.17
CA ALA A 213 3.69 4.48 14.56
C ALA A 213 4.82 5.19 15.31
N ASP A 214 5.60 6.04 14.63
CA ASP A 214 6.65 6.88 15.20
C ASP A 214 6.40 8.36 14.89
N GLY A 215 7.31 9.23 15.32
CA GLY A 215 7.17 10.68 15.23
C GLY A 215 7.62 11.29 13.90
N PRO A 216 7.62 12.64 13.80
CA PRO A 216 8.10 13.36 12.63
C PRO A 216 9.55 13.05 12.25
N ASP A 217 10.38 12.66 13.20
CA ASP A 217 11.78 12.27 12.94
C ASP A 217 11.91 11.05 12.04
N SER A 218 10.97 10.11 12.11
CA SER A 218 10.92 8.96 11.20
C SER A 218 10.72 9.42 9.75
N VAL A 219 9.80 10.36 9.52
CA VAL A 219 9.57 10.97 8.21
C VAL A 219 10.82 11.69 7.70
N LYS A 220 11.50 12.49 8.57
CA LYS A 220 12.75 13.16 8.22
C LYS A 220 13.83 12.17 7.81
N LYS A 221 14.00 11.07 8.57
CA LYS A 221 14.96 10.02 8.24
C LYS A 221 14.67 9.38 6.88
N ALA A 222 13.39 9.16 6.55
CA ALA A 222 12.99 8.65 5.24
C ALA A 222 13.32 9.64 4.10
N LEU A 223 13.06 10.93 4.30
CA LEU A 223 13.44 11.99 3.35
C LEU A 223 14.97 12.09 3.18
N ASP A 224 15.73 12.07 4.27
CA ASP A 224 17.19 12.08 4.26
C ASP A 224 17.80 10.88 3.52
N MET A 225 17.08 9.75 3.49
CA MET A 225 17.45 8.59 2.71
C MET A 225 17.09 8.71 1.23
N GLY A 226 16.32 9.73 0.84
CA GLY A 226 15.93 9.97 -0.54
C GLY A 226 14.64 9.30 -0.97
N ALA A 227 13.74 8.96 -0.04
CA ALA A 227 12.42 8.44 -0.36
C ALA A 227 11.66 9.43 -1.26
N ARG A 228 11.08 8.93 -2.34
CA ARG A 228 10.31 9.74 -3.30
C ARG A 228 8.88 9.97 -2.84
N ARG A 229 8.37 9.13 -1.97
CA ARG A 229 7.07 9.21 -1.31
C ARG A 229 7.24 8.68 0.12
N ILE A 230 6.28 8.98 0.96
CA ILE A 230 6.24 8.50 2.35
C ILE A 230 4.93 7.74 2.55
N GLY A 231 5.03 6.46 2.94
CA GLY A 231 3.89 5.69 3.39
C GLY A 231 3.32 6.31 4.66
N HIS A 232 2.02 6.58 4.68
CA HIS A 232 1.26 7.32 5.69
C HIS A 232 1.77 8.74 5.92
N GLY A 233 2.86 8.94 6.63
CA GLY A 233 3.50 10.23 6.85
C GLY A 233 2.73 11.19 7.77
N ILE A 234 1.67 10.76 8.43
CA ILE A 234 0.73 11.65 9.13
C ILE A 234 1.33 12.34 10.36
N ALA A 235 2.38 11.75 10.97
CA ALA A 235 3.12 12.39 12.05
C ALA A 235 3.79 13.72 11.64
N ALA A 236 4.04 13.94 10.34
CA ALA A 236 4.58 15.20 9.82
C ALA A 236 3.73 16.42 10.23
N ALA A 237 2.42 16.22 10.45
CA ALA A 237 1.53 17.27 10.94
C ALA A 237 1.92 17.86 12.31
N ARG A 238 2.81 17.21 13.05
CA ARG A 238 3.31 17.70 14.35
C ARG A 238 4.53 18.62 14.23
N ASP A 239 5.08 18.81 13.02
CA ASP A 239 6.26 19.63 12.76
C ASP A 239 6.00 20.55 11.55
N GLU A 240 5.86 21.86 11.81
CA GLU A 240 5.56 22.85 10.77
C GLU A 240 6.67 22.95 9.71
N ARG A 241 7.94 22.86 10.13
CA ARG A 241 9.08 22.93 9.20
C ARG A 241 9.11 21.71 8.28
N LEU A 242 8.76 20.54 8.81
CA LEU A 242 8.65 19.32 8.01
C LEU A 242 7.50 19.40 7.00
N MET A 243 6.35 19.97 7.40
CA MET A 243 5.25 20.21 6.45
C MET A 243 5.66 21.18 5.34
N GLU A 244 6.36 22.28 5.68
CA GLU A 244 6.88 23.23 4.69
C GLU A 244 7.89 22.56 3.74
N GLU A 245 8.75 21.70 4.23
CA GLU A 245 9.71 20.94 3.45
C GLU A 245 9.02 19.97 2.48
N LEU A 246 8.08 19.17 2.95
CA LEU A 246 7.27 18.23 2.15
C LEU A 246 6.51 18.98 1.04
N ALA A 247 5.87 20.10 1.37
CA ALA A 247 5.15 20.93 0.42
C ALA A 247 6.10 21.55 -0.62
N ARG A 248 7.24 22.09 -0.20
CA ARG A 248 8.23 22.71 -1.08
C ARG A 248 8.81 21.74 -2.11
N TYR A 249 9.11 20.52 -1.69
CA TYR A 249 9.67 19.50 -2.57
C TYR A 249 8.62 18.65 -3.28
N GLY A 250 7.34 18.84 -2.95
CA GLY A 250 6.23 18.11 -3.57
C GLY A 250 6.29 16.61 -3.29
N ILE A 251 6.79 16.20 -2.10
CA ILE A 251 6.87 14.78 -1.72
C ILE A 251 5.48 14.30 -1.31
N PRO A 252 4.90 13.30 -2.00
CA PRO A 252 3.58 12.78 -1.65
C PRO A 252 3.59 11.97 -0.35
N LEU A 253 2.57 12.19 0.47
CA LEU A 253 2.22 11.32 1.59
C LEU A 253 1.09 10.37 1.14
N GLU A 254 1.30 9.07 1.31
CA GLU A 254 0.34 8.02 0.97
C GLU A 254 -0.62 7.79 2.16
N VAL A 255 -1.59 8.70 2.35
CA VAL A 255 -2.46 8.70 3.52
C VAL A 255 -3.57 7.66 3.41
N CYS A 256 -3.76 6.87 4.47
CA CYS A 256 -4.71 5.78 4.59
C CYS A 256 -5.64 6.05 5.80
N ILE A 257 -6.71 6.82 5.60
CA ILE A 257 -7.50 7.39 6.72
C ILE A 257 -8.02 6.30 7.65
N THR A 258 -8.68 5.28 7.09
CA THR A 258 -9.27 4.19 7.88
C THR A 258 -8.20 3.41 8.64
N SER A 259 -7.12 3.01 7.95
CA SER A 259 -6.00 2.31 8.56
C SER A 259 -5.35 3.13 9.68
N ASN A 260 -5.09 4.43 9.44
CA ASN A 260 -4.47 5.31 10.44
C ASN A 260 -5.29 5.43 11.74
N VAL A 261 -6.61 5.32 11.66
CA VAL A 261 -7.47 5.29 12.86
C VAL A 261 -7.43 3.91 13.53
N GLN A 262 -7.39 2.84 12.75
CA GLN A 262 -7.35 1.47 13.27
C GLN A 262 -6.00 1.15 13.93
N THR A 263 -4.87 1.56 13.33
CA THR A 263 -3.52 1.37 13.88
C THR A 263 -3.20 2.33 15.05
N LYS A 264 -4.08 3.28 15.34
CA LYS A 264 -3.89 4.37 16.32
C LYS A 264 -2.81 5.39 15.95
N ALA A 265 -2.37 5.41 14.70
CA ALA A 265 -1.58 6.51 14.15
C ALA A 265 -2.32 7.85 14.30
N ALA A 266 -3.64 7.86 14.07
CA ALA A 266 -4.55 8.91 14.48
C ALA A 266 -5.44 8.41 15.64
N PRO A 267 -5.58 9.17 16.75
CA PRO A 267 -6.36 8.75 17.91
C PRO A 267 -7.83 8.48 17.58
N SER A 268 -8.39 9.28 16.69
CA SER A 268 -9.75 9.15 16.16
C SER A 268 -9.86 9.78 14.77
N LEU A 269 -10.97 9.52 14.09
CA LEU A 269 -11.25 10.16 12.81
C LEU A 269 -11.26 11.70 12.91
N LYS A 270 -11.82 12.24 14.00
CA LYS A 270 -11.89 13.68 14.26
C LYS A 270 -10.49 14.31 14.41
N ASP A 271 -9.54 13.56 14.98
CA ASP A 271 -8.19 14.03 15.26
C ASP A 271 -7.21 13.69 14.13
N HIS A 272 -7.70 13.11 13.04
CA HIS A 272 -6.86 12.74 11.90
C HIS A 272 -6.32 13.99 11.18
N PRO A 273 -4.99 14.14 11.00
CA PRO A 273 -4.39 15.39 10.58
C PRO A 273 -4.45 15.67 9.06
N ILE A 274 -5.12 14.84 8.27
CA ILE A 274 -5.12 14.92 6.80
C ILE A 274 -5.51 16.33 6.29
N ARG A 275 -6.50 16.98 6.91
CA ARG A 275 -6.93 18.31 6.51
C ARG A 275 -5.82 19.35 6.76
N ARG A 276 -5.16 19.28 7.92
CA ARG A 276 -4.04 20.16 8.25
C ARG A 276 -2.87 20.01 7.27
N LEU A 277 -2.52 18.75 6.93
CA LEU A 277 -1.46 18.47 5.95
C LEU A 277 -1.80 19.05 4.58
N TYR A 278 -3.01 18.81 4.09
CA TYR A 278 -3.47 19.33 2.80
C TYR A 278 -3.49 20.85 2.76
N ASP A 279 -4.02 21.51 3.80
CA ASP A 279 -4.10 22.97 3.89
C ASP A 279 -2.71 23.64 4.00
N ALA A 280 -1.72 22.92 4.52
CA ALA A 280 -0.32 23.34 4.53
C ALA A 280 0.37 23.17 3.15
N GLY A 281 -0.34 22.68 2.12
CA GLY A 281 0.18 22.47 0.78
C GLY A 281 0.96 21.17 0.58
N VAL A 282 0.94 20.26 1.56
CA VAL A 282 1.56 18.94 1.42
C VAL A 282 0.79 18.12 0.38
N HIS A 283 1.48 17.42 -0.50
CA HIS A 283 0.90 16.54 -1.50
C HIS A 283 0.32 15.28 -0.83
N VAL A 284 -0.94 15.33 -0.44
CA VAL A 284 -1.65 14.19 0.16
C VAL A 284 -2.31 13.35 -0.93
N THR A 285 -2.13 12.02 -0.88
CA THR A 285 -2.87 11.06 -1.70
C THR A 285 -3.75 10.19 -0.82
N LEU A 286 -4.89 9.72 -1.33
CA LEU A 286 -5.79 8.81 -0.63
C LEU A 286 -5.53 7.38 -1.04
N ASN A 287 -5.45 6.47 -0.05
CA ASN A 287 -5.13 5.07 -0.27
C ASN A 287 -5.86 4.17 0.73
N THR A 288 -5.97 2.89 0.42
CA THR A 288 -6.66 1.91 1.27
C THR A 288 -5.76 1.16 2.23
N ASP A 289 -4.46 1.11 1.96
CA ASP A 289 -3.48 0.30 2.68
C ASP A 289 -3.80 -1.21 2.57
N ASN A 290 -4.76 -1.69 3.34
CA ASN A 290 -5.15 -3.09 3.46
C ASN A 290 -6.66 -3.24 3.28
N ARG A 291 -7.13 -3.48 2.05
CA ARG A 291 -8.56 -3.41 1.70
C ARG A 291 -9.44 -4.36 2.53
N THR A 292 -8.99 -5.58 2.76
CA THR A 292 -9.71 -6.57 3.56
C THR A 292 -9.53 -6.30 5.06
N VAL A 293 -8.29 -6.10 5.51
CA VAL A 293 -8.03 -5.87 6.94
C VAL A 293 -8.72 -4.59 7.42
N SER A 294 -8.70 -3.53 6.65
CA SER A 294 -9.37 -2.25 6.99
C SER A 294 -10.85 -2.21 6.57
N ALA A 295 -11.36 -3.25 5.90
CA ALA A 295 -12.73 -3.32 5.38
C ALA A 295 -13.11 -2.07 4.55
N THR A 296 -12.20 -1.58 3.70
CA THR A 296 -12.36 -0.34 2.93
C THR A 296 -12.08 -0.49 1.44
N THR A 297 -12.42 0.55 0.68
CA THR A 297 -12.12 0.72 -0.75
C THR A 297 -11.72 2.17 -0.99
N LEU A 298 -11.04 2.49 -2.12
CA LEU A 298 -10.68 3.88 -2.41
C LEU A 298 -11.92 4.79 -2.48
N SER A 299 -13.02 4.30 -3.04
CA SER A 299 -14.28 5.04 -3.07
C SER A 299 -14.81 5.35 -1.67
N ARG A 300 -14.63 4.45 -0.71
CA ARG A 300 -15.00 4.69 0.70
C ARG A 300 -14.06 5.68 1.36
N GLU A 301 -12.76 5.60 1.13
CA GLU A 301 -11.77 6.58 1.64
C GLU A 301 -12.07 7.99 1.11
N ILE A 302 -12.40 8.13 -0.18
CA ILE A 302 -12.83 9.39 -0.78
C ILE A 302 -14.12 9.91 -0.13
N ALA A 303 -15.13 9.06 0.02
CA ALA A 303 -16.38 9.45 0.69
C ALA A 303 -16.15 9.87 2.14
N LEU A 304 -15.29 9.14 2.86
CA LEU A 304 -14.89 9.45 4.24
C LEU A 304 -14.15 10.79 4.31
N ALA A 305 -13.20 11.04 3.40
CA ALA A 305 -12.48 12.30 3.32
C ALA A 305 -13.42 13.51 3.13
N LYS A 306 -14.40 13.38 2.23
CA LYS A 306 -15.41 14.43 2.02
C LYS A 306 -16.30 14.64 3.24
N ALA A 307 -16.83 13.55 3.82
CA ALA A 307 -17.79 13.62 4.89
C ALA A 307 -17.17 14.11 6.22
N ALA A 308 -15.96 13.64 6.55
CA ALA A 308 -15.33 13.91 7.84
C ALA A 308 -14.48 15.19 7.85
N PHE A 309 -13.86 15.55 6.71
CA PHE A 309 -12.89 16.65 6.64
C PHE A 309 -13.31 17.78 5.68
N GLY A 310 -14.48 17.68 5.06
CA GLY A 310 -15.03 18.71 4.19
C GLY A 310 -14.26 18.90 2.88
N PHE A 311 -13.58 17.85 2.40
CA PHE A 311 -12.95 17.91 1.08
C PHE A 311 -13.99 17.97 -0.03
N THR A 312 -13.76 18.85 -1.00
CA THR A 312 -14.57 19.01 -2.18
C THR A 312 -14.17 18.02 -3.28
N ASP A 313 -14.96 17.92 -4.35
CA ASP A 313 -14.56 17.17 -5.56
C ASP A 313 -13.26 17.71 -6.14
N GLN A 314 -13.05 19.02 -6.14
CA GLN A 314 -11.84 19.65 -6.63
C GLN A 314 -10.61 19.30 -5.78
N ASP A 315 -10.77 19.19 -4.44
CA ASP A 315 -9.69 18.75 -3.57
C ASP A 315 -9.30 17.29 -3.88
N VAL A 316 -10.30 16.42 -4.09
CA VAL A 316 -10.06 15.01 -4.47
C VAL A 316 -9.38 14.93 -5.84
N GLU A 317 -9.82 15.71 -6.84
CA GLU A 317 -9.14 15.77 -8.15
C GLU A 317 -7.66 16.18 -8.00
N ARG A 318 -7.36 17.11 -7.11
CA ARG A 318 -5.98 17.52 -6.83
C ARG A 318 -5.17 16.41 -6.14
N MET A 319 -5.76 15.68 -5.19
CA MET A 319 -5.12 14.51 -4.57
C MET A 319 -4.82 13.42 -5.61
N GLU A 320 -5.72 13.22 -6.58
CA GLU A 320 -5.51 12.34 -7.72
C GLU A 320 -4.37 12.82 -8.64
N GLU A 321 -4.23 14.14 -8.84
CA GLU A 321 -3.10 14.71 -9.58
C GLU A 321 -1.78 14.44 -8.85
N TYR A 322 -1.75 14.58 -7.52
CA TYR A 322 -0.58 14.25 -6.71
C TYR A 322 -0.26 12.76 -6.79
N ALA A 323 -1.26 11.88 -6.74
CA ALA A 323 -1.06 10.45 -6.89
C ALA A 323 -0.45 10.08 -8.25
N ARG A 324 -0.99 10.65 -9.35
CA ARG A 324 -0.42 10.45 -10.70
C ARG A 324 1.00 10.97 -10.81
N GLY A 325 1.28 12.16 -10.26
CA GLY A 325 2.61 12.75 -10.26
C GLY A 325 3.63 11.96 -9.42
N GLY A 326 3.14 11.25 -8.39
CA GLY A 326 3.97 10.41 -7.52
C GLY A 326 4.14 8.97 -8.02
N ALA A 327 3.43 8.54 -9.05
CA ALA A 327 3.52 7.17 -9.59
C ALA A 327 4.94 6.82 -10.04
N PHE A 328 5.39 5.59 -9.75
CA PHE A 328 6.74 5.14 -10.13
C PHE A 328 6.80 4.60 -11.57
N LEU A 329 5.69 4.13 -12.12
CA LEU A 329 5.61 3.90 -13.57
C LEU A 329 5.15 5.18 -14.27
N CYS A 330 5.75 5.48 -15.43
CA CYS A 330 5.26 6.57 -16.28
C CYS A 330 3.83 6.27 -16.74
N LEU A 331 2.91 7.18 -16.45
CA LEU A 331 1.49 7.12 -16.82
C LEU A 331 1.21 7.82 -18.15
#